data_a523b5435320f4427e408b2599098238
#
_entry.id   a523b5435320f4427e408b2599098238
#
_cell.length_a   1.000
_cell.length_b   1.000
_cell.length_c   1.000
_cell.angle_alpha   90.00
_cell.angle_beta   90.00
_cell.angle_gamma   90.00
#
_symmetry.space_group_name_H-M   'P 1'
#
loop_
_entity.id
_entity.type
_entity.pdbx_description
1 polymer ?
#
loop_
_entity_poly.entity_id
_entity_poly.type
_entity_poly.pdbx_seq_one_letter_code
_entity_poly.pdbx_strand_id
1 'polypeptide(L)'
;MIEKIVIANRGEIAVRIIRSCREMGIRSVALFSEADRMSKHVMLADEAYPIGPAPSKESYLDVDKIIETALKCGADAVHPGYGFLSENAGFARKCEVAGITFIGPRAETIERMGDKISALRSMTEAGVPVVPGIQRQLESATEAERICREIGLPVILKAASGGGGKGMRLIRSESEIGEAYAAAKSEALSSFGDETVYIEKYIEEPHHIEFQILGDAHGNIVHLYDRECSVQRRHQKIVEESPSPFLTDELRQEMGKTAAAAARAVGYVGAGTIEFLVDKNRNFYFLEMNTRLQVEHPVTEEVLGLDLVKEQIYIASGRPLHLRQTDIVQRGHSIECRICAEDADNGFMPSPGLVKQVTEPNGLGI
;
A
#
# COMPACT_ATOMS: atom_id res chain seq x y z
N MET A 1 16.79 1.52 21.85
CA MET A 1 16.88 0.43 20.80
C MET A 1 15.58 -0.34 20.92
N ILE A 2 14.97 -0.75 19.81
CA ILE A 2 13.73 -1.52 19.84
C ILE A 2 14.08 -2.97 20.24
N GLU A 3 13.50 -3.45 21.33
CA GLU A 3 13.73 -4.80 21.87
C GLU A 3 12.46 -5.65 21.84
N LYS A 4 11.28 -5.04 21.78
CA LYS A 4 9.99 -5.72 21.72
C LYS A 4 9.02 -5.02 20.79
N ILE A 5 8.42 -5.77 19.85
CA ILE A 5 7.49 -5.26 18.84
C ILE A 5 6.14 -5.95 18.96
N VAL A 6 5.07 -5.16 19.10
CA VAL A 6 3.69 -5.63 18.89
C VAL A 6 3.40 -5.64 17.39
N ILE A 7 2.87 -6.74 16.89
CA ILE A 7 2.46 -6.91 15.50
C ILE A 7 0.95 -6.68 15.42
N ALA A 8 0.56 -5.48 14.98
CA ALA A 8 -0.85 -5.08 14.86
C ALA A 8 -1.48 -5.61 13.57
N ASN A 9 -1.32 -6.92 13.35
CA ASN A 9 -1.81 -7.62 12.17
C ASN A 9 -1.97 -9.12 12.46
N ARG A 10 -2.38 -9.90 11.45
CA ARG A 10 -2.62 -11.34 11.52
C ARG A 10 -2.10 -12.05 10.25
N GLY A 11 -2.27 -13.38 10.24
CA GLY A 11 -2.02 -14.18 9.04
C GLY A 11 -0.56 -14.20 8.62
N GLU A 12 -0.34 -14.23 7.33
CA GLU A 12 0.99 -14.43 6.76
C GLU A 12 1.94 -13.25 7.01
N ILE A 13 1.43 -12.00 6.97
CA ILE A 13 2.27 -10.83 7.24
C ILE A 13 2.74 -10.78 8.70
N ALA A 14 1.90 -11.21 9.65
CA ALA A 14 2.33 -11.31 11.04
C ALA A 14 3.43 -12.38 11.19
N VAL A 15 3.32 -13.52 10.52
CA VAL A 15 4.38 -14.55 10.48
C VAL A 15 5.66 -13.99 9.85
N ARG A 16 5.52 -13.22 8.76
CA ARG A 16 6.66 -12.59 8.07
C ARG A 16 7.44 -11.66 9.00
N ILE A 17 6.72 -10.80 9.74
CA ILE A 17 7.32 -9.87 10.70
C ILE A 17 7.96 -10.61 11.87
N ILE A 18 7.30 -11.65 12.42
CA ILE A 18 7.85 -12.50 13.51
C ILE A 18 9.19 -13.12 13.10
N ARG A 19 9.32 -13.58 11.86
CA ARG A 19 10.58 -14.15 11.36
C ARG A 19 11.72 -13.12 11.39
N SER A 20 11.48 -11.90 10.87
CA SER A 20 12.48 -10.83 10.92
C SER A 20 12.83 -10.42 12.36
N CYS A 21 11.84 -10.30 13.24
CA CYS A 21 12.08 -10.02 14.67
C CYS A 21 13.00 -11.08 15.29
N ARG A 22 12.70 -12.36 15.06
CA ARG A 22 13.51 -13.48 15.57
C ARG A 22 14.96 -13.44 15.08
N GLU A 23 15.16 -13.19 13.78
CA GLU A 23 16.50 -13.08 13.18
C GLU A 23 17.28 -11.86 13.68
N MET A 24 16.59 -10.81 14.12
CA MET A 24 17.18 -9.61 14.72
C MET A 24 17.36 -9.73 16.24
N GLY A 25 16.90 -10.81 16.88
CA GLY A 25 16.91 -10.96 18.34
C GLY A 25 15.92 -10.06 19.06
N ILE A 26 14.85 -9.61 18.38
CA ILE A 26 13.79 -8.76 18.91
C ILE A 26 12.59 -9.62 19.32
N ARG A 27 12.03 -9.39 20.50
CA ARG A 27 10.85 -10.11 20.96
C ARG A 27 9.61 -9.69 20.19
N SER A 28 8.85 -10.67 19.73
CA SER A 28 7.63 -10.49 18.97
C SER A 28 6.39 -10.73 19.81
N VAL A 29 5.42 -9.83 19.72
CA VAL A 29 4.12 -9.94 20.38
C VAL A 29 3.02 -10.02 19.34
N ALA A 30 2.35 -11.17 19.25
CA ALA A 30 1.20 -11.34 18.38
C ALA A 30 -0.08 -10.86 19.03
N LEU A 31 -0.95 -10.22 18.24
CA LEU A 31 -2.32 -9.92 18.60
C LEU A 31 -3.25 -10.91 17.88
N PHE A 32 -4.32 -11.35 18.55
CA PHE A 32 -5.27 -12.27 17.92
C PHE A 32 -6.72 -12.04 18.36
N SER A 33 -7.64 -12.14 17.38
CA SER A 33 -9.07 -12.27 17.64
C SER A 33 -9.40 -13.70 18.08
N GLU A 34 -10.58 -13.93 18.62
CA GLU A 34 -11.04 -15.28 19.00
C GLU A 34 -10.93 -16.30 17.86
N ALA A 35 -11.20 -15.87 16.62
CA ALA A 35 -11.10 -16.74 15.44
C ALA A 35 -9.65 -17.14 15.12
N ASP A 36 -8.67 -16.31 15.48
CA ASP A 36 -7.26 -16.52 15.16
C ASP A 36 -6.46 -17.17 16.27
N ARG A 37 -7.08 -17.57 17.38
CA ARG A 37 -6.40 -18.14 18.56
C ARG A 37 -5.41 -19.27 18.23
N MET A 38 -5.71 -20.09 17.24
CA MET A 38 -4.87 -21.21 16.80
C MET A 38 -4.09 -20.92 15.53
N SER A 39 -4.01 -19.67 15.12
CA SER A 39 -3.31 -19.28 13.90
C SER A 39 -1.79 -19.35 14.06
N LYS A 40 -1.08 -19.60 12.95
CA LYS A 40 0.37 -19.81 12.92
C LYS A 40 1.17 -18.65 13.56
N HIS A 41 0.74 -17.40 13.35
CA HIS A 41 1.41 -16.24 13.94
C HIS A 41 1.32 -16.20 15.47
N VAL A 42 0.22 -16.69 16.06
CA VAL A 42 0.06 -16.79 17.53
C VAL A 42 1.01 -17.81 18.11
N MET A 43 1.18 -18.96 17.43
CA MET A 43 2.06 -20.04 17.87
C MET A 43 3.56 -19.72 17.70
N LEU A 44 3.91 -18.82 16.78
CA LEU A 44 5.31 -18.51 16.45
C LEU A 44 5.86 -17.32 17.21
N ALA A 45 5.02 -16.42 17.73
CA ALA A 45 5.43 -15.25 18.49
C ALA A 45 5.95 -15.63 19.89
N ASP A 46 6.78 -14.77 20.47
CA ASP A 46 7.30 -14.95 21.84
C ASP A 46 6.21 -14.73 22.89
N GLU A 47 5.29 -13.81 22.62
CA GLU A 47 4.12 -13.52 23.45
C GLU A 47 2.88 -13.36 22.55
N ALA A 48 1.68 -13.63 23.08
CA ALA A 48 0.43 -13.42 22.34
C ALA A 48 -0.69 -12.93 23.25
N TYR A 49 -1.47 -11.96 22.77
CA TYR A 49 -2.56 -11.34 23.52
C TYR A 49 -3.87 -11.34 22.75
N PRO A 50 -5.00 -11.72 23.40
CA PRO A 50 -6.32 -11.61 22.79
C PRO A 50 -6.76 -10.14 22.73
N ILE A 51 -7.31 -9.72 21.58
CA ILE A 51 -7.79 -8.37 21.34
C ILE A 51 -9.28 -8.29 21.04
N GLY A 52 -10.03 -9.37 21.17
CA GLY A 52 -11.48 -9.34 21.06
C GLY A 52 -12.05 -10.42 20.15
N PRO A 53 -13.37 -10.28 19.79
CA PRO A 53 -14.08 -11.23 18.98
C PRO A 53 -13.62 -11.25 17.53
N ALA A 54 -14.18 -12.16 16.73
CA ALA A 54 -13.79 -12.37 15.33
C ALA A 54 -13.94 -11.14 14.41
N PRO A 55 -14.97 -10.27 14.52
CA PRO A 55 -15.09 -9.10 13.67
C PRO A 55 -13.90 -8.15 13.84
N SER A 56 -13.28 -7.75 12.72
CA SER A 56 -12.09 -6.88 12.74
C SER A 56 -12.34 -5.51 13.38
N LYS A 57 -13.56 -4.97 13.27
CA LYS A 57 -13.95 -3.70 13.92
C LYS A 57 -13.87 -3.75 15.44
N GLU A 58 -14.03 -4.93 16.03
CA GLU A 58 -14.03 -5.18 17.47
C GLU A 58 -12.70 -5.77 17.98
N SER A 59 -11.70 -5.90 17.09
CA SER A 59 -10.40 -6.50 17.35
C SER A 59 -9.26 -5.74 16.66
N TYR A 60 -8.88 -6.11 15.44
CA TYR A 60 -7.71 -5.56 14.72
C TYR A 60 -7.84 -4.08 14.30
N LEU A 61 -9.06 -3.52 14.31
CA LEU A 61 -9.32 -2.09 14.05
C LEU A 61 -9.62 -1.30 15.34
N ASP A 62 -9.58 -1.94 16.50
CA ASP A 62 -9.73 -1.28 17.81
C ASP A 62 -8.36 -0.70 18.24
N VAL A 63 -8.16 0.56 17.88
CA VAL A 63 -6.93 1.30 18.14
C VAL A 63 -6.59 1.35 19.63
N ASP A 64 -7.58 1.61 20.49
CA ASP A 64 -7.35 1.78 21.91
C ASP A 64 -6.91 0.48 22.57
N LYS A 65 -7.54 -0.62 22.22
CA LYS A 65 -7.17 -1.94 22.71
C LYS A 65 -5.75 -2.37 22.27
N ILE A 66 -5.35 -2.03 21.06
CA ILE A 66 -4.00 -2.32 20.56
C ILE A 66 -2.96 -1.52 21.36
N ILE A 67 -3.20 -0.22 21.58
CA ILE A 67 -2.31 0.65 22.38
C ILE A 67 -2.23 0.17 23.83
N GLU A 68 -3.37 -0.13 24.47
CA GLU A 68 -3.39 -0.67 25.83
C GLU A 68 -2.59 -1.96 25.94
N THR A 69 -2.74 -2.86 24.95
CA THR A 69 -1.99 -4.12 24.94
C THR A 69 -0.50 -3.88 24.76
N ALA A 70 -0.10 -2.96 23.89
CA ALA A 70 1.30 -2.61 23.66
C ALA A 70 1.94 -2.02 24.94
N LEU A 71 1.25 -1.13 25.63
CA LEU A 71 1.70 -0.59 26.93
C LEU A 71 1.78 -1.67 28.00
N LYS A 72 0.76 -2.53 28.11
CA LYS A 72 0.69 -3.62 29.08
C LYS A 72 1.83 -4.63 28.94
N CYS A 73 2.19 -4.99 27.72
CA CYS A 73 3.29 -5.92 27.47
C CYS A 73 4.67 -5.25 27.45
N GLY A 74 4.74 -3.92 27.59
CA GLY A 74 5.99 -3.17 27.58
C GLY A 74 6.68 -3.21 26.22
N ALA A 75 5.93 -3.05 25.13
CA ALA A 75 6.49 -2.99 23.80
C ALA A 75 7.07 -1.60 23.49
N ASP A 76 8.21 -1.59 22.80
CA ASP A 76 8.86 -0.35 22.36
C ASP A 76 8.26 0.18 21.07
N ALA A 77 7.72 -0.73 20.24
CA ALA A 77 7.22 -0.39 18.92
C ALA A 77 6.02 -1.24 18.50
N VAL A 78 5.27 -0.73 17.53
CA VAL A 78 4.19 -1.43 16.84
C VAL A 78 4.48 -1.50 15.36
N HIS A 79 4.43 -2.71 14.78
CA HIS A 79 4.50 -2.93 13.34
C HIS A 79 3.09 -3.21 12.80
N PRO A 80 2.54 -2.35 11.94
CA PRO A 80 1.17 -2.48 11.44
C PRO A 80 1.03 -3.50 10.30
N GLY A 81 2.13 -3.92 9.67
CA GLY A 81 2.11 -4.72 8.44
C GLY A 81 1.49 -3.97 7.26
N TYR A 82 0.50 -4.58 6.62
CA TYR A 82 -0.34 -3.95 5.60
C TYR A 82 -1.83 -4.23 5.86
N GLY A 83 -2.73 -3.41 5.27
CA GLY A 83 -4.16 -3.43 5.59
C GLY A 83 -4.43 -2.95 7.02
N PHE A 84 -5.63 -3.21 7.54
CA PHE A 84 -6.09 -2.76 8.86
C PHE A 84 -5.69 -1.31 9.19
N LEU A 85 -4.79 -1.11 10.14
CA LEU A 85 -4.39 0.20 10.63
C LEU A 85 -3.08 0.73 10.03
N SER A 86 -2.50 0.05 9.03
CA SER A 86 -1.19 0.42 8.47
C SER A 86 -1.16 1.81 7.82
N GLU A 87 -2.29 2.29 7.32
CA GLU A 87 -2.45 3.62 6.70
C GLU A 87 -3.41 4.50 7.51
N ASN A 88 -3.50 4.25 8.83
CA ASN A 88 -4.33 5.03 9.72
C ASN A 88 -3.50 6.09 10.47
N ALA A 89 -3.61 7.35 10.06
CA ALA A 89 -2.89 8.47 10.68
C ALA A 89 -3.25 8.66 12.17
N GLY A 90 -4.51 8.41 12.55
CA GLY A 90 -4.96 8.47 13.94
C GLY A 90 -4.27 7.44 14.83
N PHE A 91 -4.06 6.23 14.30
CA PHE A 91 -3.32 5.18 15.00
C PHE A 91 -1.84 5.56 15.18
N ALA A 92 -1.19 6.05 14.11
CA ALA A 92 0.20 6.49 14.19
C ALA A 92 0.39 7.61 15.25
N ARG A 93 -0.51 8.62 15.28
CA ARG A 93 -0.51 9.67 16.31
C ARG A 93 -0.71 9.12 17.73
N LYS A 94 -1.63 8.17 17.91
CA LYS A 94 -1.86 7.56 19.22
C LYS A 94 -0.66 6.74 19.69
N CYS A 95 0.06 6.05 18.82
CA CYS A 95 1.33 5.41 19.15
C CYS A 95 2.34 6.44 19.66
N GLU A 96 2.52 7.55 18.93
CA GLU A 96 3.46 8.63 19.30
C GLU A 96 3.12 9.23 20.67
N VAL A 97 1.84 9.57 20.92
CA VAL A 97 1.37 10.09 22.21
C VAL A 97 1.60 9.09 23.34
N ALA A 98 1.48 7.80 23.08
CA ALA A 98 1.73 6.73 24.03
C ALA A 98 3.22 6.44 24.26
N GLY A 99 4.13 7.08 23.52
CA GLY A 99 5.57 6.82 23.58
C GLY A 99 5.97 5.50 22.92
N ILE A 100 5.13 4.95 22.03
CA ILE A 100 5.36 3.72 21.28
C ILE A 100 5.78 4.09 19.86
N THR A 101 6.89 3.54 19.38
CA THR A 101 7.35 3.78 18.00
C THR A 101 6.42 3.10 16.99
N PHE A 102 5.77 3.87 16.14
CA PHE A 102 5.05 3.33 14.98
C PHE A 102 6.06 2.99 13.86
N ILE A 103 6.15 1.72 13.46
CA ILE A 103 7.05 1.28 12.37
C ILE A 103 6.39 1.57 11.04
N GLY A 104 6.62 2.76 10.53
CA GLY A 104 6.01 3.31 9.32
C GLY A 104 6.29 4.81 9.20
N PRO A 105 5.63 5.48 8.25
CA PRO A 105 5.77 6.91 8.06
C PRO A 105 5.07 7.73 9.16
N ARG A 106 5.35 9.03 9.18
CA ARG A 106 4.69 9.96 10.11
C ARG A 106 3.20 10.08 9.81
N ALA A 107 2.41 10.36 10.83
CA ALA A 107 0.96 10.49 10.71
C ALA A 107 0.53 11.54 9.66
N GLU A 108 1.26 12.67 9.58
CA GLU A 108 0.98 13.73 8.61
C GLU A 108 1.21 13.25 7.16
N THR A 109 2.21 12.40 6.95
CA THR A 109 2.50 11.82 5.63
C THR A 109 1.41 10.82 5.24
N ILE A 110 0.96 9.98 6.18
CA ILE A 110 -0.17 9.04 5.95
C ILE A 110 -1.43 9.82 5.57
N GLU A 111 -1.77 10.86 6.33
CA GLU A 111 -2.96 11.69 6.10
C GLU A 111 -2.91 12.40 4.74
N ARG A 112 -1.76 13.04 4.44
CA ARG A 112 -1.55 13.77 3.19
C ARG A 112 -1.62 12.87 1.97
N MET A 113 -1.06 11.67 2.03
CA MET A 113 -1.03 10.74 0.90
C MET A 113 -2.30 9.86 0.82
N GLY A 114 -3.05 9.74 1.91
CA GLY A 114 -4.33 9.05 1.94
C GLY A 114 -5.47 9.81 1.27
N ASP A 115 -5.39 11.15 1.17
CA ASP A 115 -6.31 11.97 0.39
C ASP A 115 -5.78 12.13 -1.04
N LYS A 116 -6.52 11.61 -2.03
CA LYS A 116 -6.06 11.56 -3.43
C LYS A 116 -5.83 12.93 -4.04
N ILE A 117 -6.66 13.92 -3.71
CA ILE A 117 -6.52 15.28 -4.24
C ILE A 117 -5.28 15.94 -3.65
N SER A 118 -5.05 15.79 -2.35
CA SER A 118 -3.84 16.28 -1.67
C SER A 118 -2.58 15.61 -2.18
N ALA A 119 -2.63 14.30 -2.42
CA ALA A 119 -1.54 13.53 -3.00
C ALA A 119 -1.19 14.03 -4.40
N LEU A 120 -2.18 14.12 -5.31
CA LEU A 120 -1.98 14.62 -6.68
C LEU A 120 -1.40 16.03 -6.69
N ARG A 121 -1.90 16.94 -5.84
CA ARG A 121 -1.37 18.29 -5.71
C ARG A 121 0.08 18.28 -5.27
N SER A 122 0.40 17.50 -4.24
CA SER A 122 1.77 17.36 -3.73
C SER A 122 2.73 16.83 -4.80
N MET A 123 2.28 15.87 -5.61
CA MET A 123 3.08 15.30 -6.69
C MET A 123 3.27 16.30 -7.84
N THR A 124 2.24 17.04 -8.20
CA THR A 124 2.33 18.10 -9.22
C THR A 124 3.32 19.19 -8.81
N GLU A 125 3.25 19.66 -7.55
CA GLU A 125 4.19 20.64 -6.99
C GLU A 125 5.64 20.11 -6.99
N ALA A 126 5.81 18.80 -6.82
CA ALA A 126 7.12 18.13 -6.88
C ALA A 126 7.60 17.85 -8.32
N GLY A 127 6.84 18.20 -9.34
CA GLY A 127 7.17 17.94 -10.75
C GLY A 127 7.02 16.48 -11.17
N VAL A 128 6.29 15.68 -10.41
CA VAL A 128 5.96 14.29 -10.73
C VAL A 128 4.84 14.27 -11.76
N PRO A 129 4.97 13.54 -12.88
CA PRO A 129 3.90 13.43 -13.86
C PRO A 129 2.63 12.85 -13.23
N VAL A 130 1.50 13.52 -13.40
CA VAL A 130 0.18 13.06 -12.95
C VAL A 130 -0.74 12.87 -14.14
N VAL A 131 -1.75 12.01 -14.02
CA VAL A 131 -2.75 11.85 -15.08
C VAL A 131 -3.43 13.21 -15.35
N PRO A 132 -3.54 13.63 -16.62
CA PRO A 132 -4.23 14.88 -16.95
C PRO A 132 -5.65 14.90 -16.37
N GLY A 133 -5.98 15.94 -15.61
CA GLY A 133 -7.25 16.02 -14.90
C GLY A 133 -7.34 17.24 -14.01
N ILE A 134 -8.28 17.23 -13.08
CA ILE A 134 -8.41 18.28 -12.07
C ILE A 134 -8.00 17.74 -10.68
N GLN A 135 -7.27 18.58 -9.94
CA GLN A 135 -6.79 18.22 -8.59
C GLN A 135 -7.64 18.94 -7.52
N ARG A 136 -8.95 18.91 -7.72
CA ARG A 136 -9.95 19.48 -6.82
C ARG A 136 -11.30 18.81 -7.02
N GLN A 137 -12.20 19.05 -6.10
CA GLN A 137 -13.58 18.62 -6.22
C GLN A 137 -14.24 19.21 -7.48
N LEU A 138 -15.05 18.39 -8.16
CA LEU A 138 -16.02 18.84 -9.15
C LEU A 138 -17.23 19.48 -8.47
N GLU A 139 -17.60 20.66 -8.91
CA GLU A 139 -18.72 21.42 -8.31
C GLU A 139 -20.08 21.02 -8.93
N SER A 140 -20.09 20.66 -10.22
CA SER A 140 -21.33 20.36 -10.94
C SER A 140 -21.12 19.45 -12.16
N ALA A 141 -22.22 18.86 -12.65
CA ALA A 141 -22.21 18.11 -13.91
C ALA A 141 -21.81 19.01 -15.12
N THR A 142 -22.26 20.26 -15.14
CA THR A 142 -21.90 21.24 -16.21
C THR A 142 -20.40 21.51 -16.21
N GLU A 143 -19.78 21.59 -15.04
CA GLU A 143 -18.33 21.71 -14.94
C GLU A 143 -17.64 20.46 -15.46
N ALA A 144 -18.15 19.28 -15.12
CA ALA A 144 -17.63 18.01 -15.63
C ALA A 144 -17.68 17.97 -17.17
N GLU A 145 -18.78 18.42 -17.80
CA GLU A 145 -18.89 18.52 -19.24
C GLU A 145 -17.80 19.40 -19.86
N ARG A 146 -17.59 20.59 -19.29
CA ARG A 146 -16.54 21.50 -19.75
C ARG A 146 -15.16 20.86 -19.69
N ILE A 147 -14.84 20.25 -18.56
CA ILE A 147 -13.54 19.59 -18.33
C ILE A 147 -13.35 18.38 -19.26
N CYS A 148 -14.41 17.58 -19.48
CA CYS A 148 -14.36 16.47 -20.44
C CYS A 148 -13.98 16.93 -21.85
N ARG A 149 -14.51 18.11 -22.29
CA ARG A 149 -14.13 18.68 -23.59
C ARG A 149 -12.70 19.18 -23.64
N GLU A 150 -12.18 19.73 -22.53
CA GLU A 150 -10.80 20.20 -22.41
C GLU A 150 -9.78 19.06 -22.41
N ILE A 151 -10.05 18.01 -21.63
CA ILE A 151 -9.14 16.83 -21.50
C ILE A 151 -9.29 15.87 -22.68
N GLY A 152 -10.49 15.82 -23.30
CA GLY A 152 -10.87 14.85 -24.31
C GLY A 152 -11.28 13.50 -23.72
N LEU A 153 -12.30 12.86 -24.33
CA LEU A 153 -12.76 11.53 -23.94
C LEU A 153 -11.78 10.43 -24.40
N PRO A 154 -11.75 9.25 -23.76
CA PRO A 154 -12.48 8.89 -22.55
C PRO A 154 -11.87 9.49 -21.29
N VAL A 155 -12.71 9.70 -20.26
CA VAL A 155 -12.30 10.17 -18.94
C VAL A 155 -12.88 9.27 -17.84
N ILE A 156 -12.35 9.39 -16.64
CA ILE A 156 -12.84 8.66 -15.48
C ILE A 156 -13.14 9.61 -14.32
N LEU A 157 -14.33 9.48 -13.73
CA LEU A 157 -14.67 10.08 -12.45
C LEU A 157 -14.22 9.17 -11.32
N LYS A 158 -13.62 9.76 -10.27
CA LYS A 158 -13.13 9.04 -9.10
C LYS A 158 -13.58 9.72 -7.82
N ALA A 159 -13.92 8.92 -6.80
CA ALA A 159 -14.06 9.43 -5.43
C ALA A 159 -12.70 9.87 -4.89
N ALA A 160 -12.66 11.00 -4.19
CA ALA A 160 -11.43 11.50 -3.54
C ALA A 160 -11.00 10.58 -2.39
N SER A 161 -11.98 10.09 -1.62
CA SER A 161 -11.78 9.13 -0.53
C SER A 161 -11.99 7.70 -1.03
N GLY A 162 -11.20 6.75 -0.52
CA GLY A 162 -11.37 5.32 -0.80
C GLY A 162 -10.43 4.73 -1.85
N GLY A 163 -10.57 3.42 -2.10
CA GLY A 163 -9.70 2.63 -2.97
C GLY A 163 -10.40 1.39 -3.53
N GLY A 164 -9.65 0.52 -4.22
CA GLY A 164 -10.18 -0.75 -4.73
C GLY A 164 -11.23 -0.62 -5.84
N GLY A 165 -11.24 0.49 -6.59
CA GLY A 165 -12.13 0.69 -7.75
C GLY A 165 -13.55 1.12 -7.42
N LYS A 166 -13.91 1.32 -6.14
CA LYS A 166 -15.22 1.86 -5.77
C LYS A 166 -15.29 3.36 -6.03
N GLY A 167 -16.46 3.85 -6.46
CA GLY A 167 -16.66 5.27 -6.78
C GLY A 167 -15.98 5.70 -8.09
N MET A 168 -15.65 4.75 -8.98
CA MET A 168 -15.11 5.05 -10.30
C MET A 168 -16.18 4.89 -11.40
N ARG A 169 -16.25 5.86 -12.31
CA ARG A 169 -17.14 5.82 -13.47
C ARG A 169 -16.39 6.25 -14.73
N LEU A 170 -16.28 5.33 -15.68
CA LEU A 170 -15.71 5.57 -16.99
C LEU A 170 -16.76 6.27 -17.87
N ILE A 171 -16.35 7.34 -18.54
CA ILE A 171 -17.17 8.15 -19.45
C ILE A 171 -16.54 8.10 -20.83
N ARG A 172 -17.27 7.58 -21.81
CA ARG A 172 -16.83 7.46 -23.20
C ARG A 172 -17.55 8.43 -24.14
N SER A 173 -18.71 8.94 -23.72
CA SER A 173 -19.48 9.90 -24.50
C SER A 173 -19.99 11.07 -23.62
N GLU A 174 -20.21 12.25 -24.24
CA GLU A 174 -20.73 13.42 -23.51
C GLU A 174 -22.11 13.17 -22.91
N SER A 175 -22.93 12.32 -23.51
CA SER A 175 -24.28 12.01 -23.03
C SER A 175 -24.30 11.26 -21.69
N GLU A 176 -23.20 10.62 -21.30
CA GLU A 176 -23.09 9.83 -20.06
C GLU A 176 -22.71 10.70 -18.85
N ILE A 177 -22.19 11.93 -19.05
CA ILE A 177 -21.54 12.72 -18.00
C ILE A 177 -22.46 13.01 -16.83
N GLY A 178 -23.69 13.46 -17.08
CA GLY A 178 -24.63 13.84 -16.02
C GLY A 178 -25.00 12.66 -15.12
N GLU A 179 -25.33 11.51 -15.70
CA GLU A 179 -25.66 10.29 -14.98
C GLU A 179 -24.45 9.74 -14.23
N ALA A 180 -23.29 9.69 -14.87
CA ALA A 180 -22.04 9.21 -14.26
C ALA A 180 -21.64 10.08 -13.06
N TYR A 181 -21.77 11.41 -13.16
CA TYR A 181 -21.48 12.32 -12.06
C TYR A 181 -22.39 12.08 -10.84
N ALA A 182 -23.70 11.99 -11.06
CA ALA A 182 -24.65 11.74 -9.99
C ALA A 182 -24.41 10.37 -9.33
N ALA A 183 -24.18 9.34 -10.13
CA ALA A 183 -23.90 7.99 -9.64
C ALA A 183 -22.58 7.92 -8.85
N ALA A 184 -21.50 8.57 -9.34
CA ALA A 184 -20.21 8.59 -8.64
C ALA A 184 -20.31 9.29 -7.28
N LYS A 185 -21.00 10.43 -7.18
CA LYS A 185 -21.23 11.12 -5.90
C LYS A 185 -22.05 10.26 -4.91
N SER A 186 -23.14 9.65 -5.37
CA SER A 186 -23.97 8.80 -4.53
C SER A 186 -23.20 7.59 -3.99
N GLU A 187 -22.37 6.94 -4.82
CA GLU A 187 -21.54 5.82 -4.41
C GLU A 187 -20.43 6.26 -3.45
N ALA A 188 -19.78 7.39 -3.70
CA ALA A 188 -18.77 7.96 -2.83
C ALA A 188 -19.34 8.25 -1.44
N LEU A 189 -20.49 8.91 -1.36
CA LEU A 189 -21.17 9.21 -0.11
C LEU A 189 -21.55 7.93 0.65
N SER A 190 -22.15 6.96 -0.03
CA SER A 190 -22.61 5.71 0.61
C SER A 190 -21.49 4.80 1.08
N SER A 191 -20.36 4.78 0.34
CA SER A 191 -19.24 3.88 0.63
C SER A 191 -18.20 4.49 1.57
N PHE A 192 -18.00 5.81 1.54
CA PHE A 192 -16.92 6.50 2.23
C PHE A 192 -17.37 7.64 3.14
N GLY A 193 -18.66 8.02 3.09
CA GLY A 193 -19.19 9.15 3.87
C GLY A 193 -18.79 10.54 3.32
N ASP A 194 -18.18 10.59 2.16
CA ASP A 194 -17.70 11.80 1.48
C ASP A 194 -18.12 11.75 0.01
N GLU A 195 -18.86 12.76 -0.46
CA GLU A 195 -19.35 12.83 -1.84
C GLU A 195 -18.36 13.47 -2.83
N THR A 196 -17.15 13.79 -2.37
CA THR A 196 -16.13 14.45 -3.19
C THR A 196 -15.69 13.57 -4.34
N VAL A 197 -15.87 14.05 -5.57
CA VAL A 197 -15.43 13.40 -6.80
C VAL A 197 -14.57 14.34 -7.64
N TYR A 198 -13.62 13.78 -8.37
CA TYR A 198 -12.77 14.50 -9.32
C TYR A 198 -12.70 13.74 -10.65
N ILE A 199 -12.09 14.31 -11.67
CA ILE A 199 -12.05 13.77 -13.03
C ILE A 199 -10.63 13.73 -13.57
N GLU A 200 -10.29 12.62 -14.25
CA GLU A 200 -9.01 12.40 -14.91
C GLU A 200 -9.20 11.81 -16.30
N LYS A 201 -8.20 11.97 -17.16
CA LYS A 201 -8.09 11.23 -18.40
C LYS A 201 -8.08 9.74 -18.10
N TYR A 202 -8.85 8.96 -18.85
CA TYR A 202 -8.76 7.51 -18.77
C TYR A 202 -7.57 7.02 -19.61
N ILE A 203 -6.63 6.37 -18.98
CA ILE A 203 -5.51 5.73 -19.66
C ILE A 203 -5.97 4.32 -20.07
N GLU A 204 -5.99 4.06 -21.37
CA GLU A 204 -6.44 2.77 -21.90
C GLU A 204 -5.30 1.75 -21.86
N GLU A 205 -5.62 0.53 -21.40
CA GLU A 205 -4.70 -0.61 -21.32
C GLU A 205 -3.33 -0.24 -20.67
N PRO A 206 -3.32 0.43 -19.50
CA PRO A 206 -2.07 0.83 -18.89
C PRO A 206 -1.38 -0.37 -18.26
N HIS A 207 -0.03 -0.33 -18.24
CA HIS A 207 0.72 -1.13 -17.29
C HIS A 207 0.67 -0.47 -15.91
N HIS A 208 0.46 -1.28 -14.87
CA HIS A 208 0.54 -0.87 -13.48
C HIS A 208 1.94 -1.21 -12.96
N ILE A 209 2.78 -0.21 -12.88
CA ILE A 209 4.16 -0.36 -12.46
C ILE A 209 4.41 0.49 -11.22
N GLU A 210 5.09 -0.08 -10.27
CA GLU A 210 5.32 0.57 -8.99
C GLU A 210 6.79 0.51 -8.57
N PHE A 211 7.21 1.49 -7.77
CA PHE A 211 8.58 1.57 -7.26
C PHE A 211 8.61 1.48 -5.74
N GLN A 212 9.35 0.51 -5.23
CA GLN A 212 9.61 0.41 -3.80
C GLN A 212 10.51 1.53 -3.35
N ILE A 213 10.13 2.22 -2.28
CA ILE A 213 10.89 3.30 -1.65
C ILE A 213 11.32 2.89 -0.25
N LEU A 214 12.54 3.29 0.13
CA LEU A 214 12.98 3.37 1.51
C LEU A 214 13.44 4.78 1.83
N GLY A 215 12.98 5.33 2.95
CA GLY A 215 13.38 6.64 3.45
C GLY A 215 13.70 6.58 4.94
N ASP A 216 14.70 7.33 5.39
CA ASP A 216 15.03 7.45 6.82
C ASP A 216 14.63 8.83 7.39
N ALA A 217 14.77 8.98 8.71
CA ALA A 217 14.47 10.23 9.39
C ALA A 217 15.53 11.33 9.16
N HIS A 218 16.64 11.01 8.45
CA HIS A 218 17.75 11.92 8.16
C HIS A 218 17.66 12.52 6.76
N GLY A 219 16.60 12.17 5.99
CA GLY A 219 16.36 12.69 4.64
C GLY A 219 16.99 11.85 3.51
N ASN A 220 17.61 10.72 3.84
CA ASN A 220 18.10 9.80 2.82
C ASN A 220 16.91 9.00 2.26
N ILE A 221 16.79 8.96 0.93
CA ILE A 221 15.77 8.22 0.22
C ILE A 221 16.40 7.50 -0.96
N VAL A 222 16.08 6.22 -1.08
CA VAL A 222 16.44 5.37 -2.21
C VAL A 222 15.20 4.70 -2.80
N HIS A 223 15.23 4.40 -4.09
CA HIS A 223 14.29 3.47 -4.71
C HIS A 223 14.92 2.08 -4.84
N LEU A 224 14.13 1.06 -4.68
CA LEU A 224 14.51 -0.35 -4.75
C LEU A 224 13.96 -1.02 -6.01
N TYR A 225 13.96 -0.28 -7.11
CA TYR A 225 13.46 -0.71 -8.42
C TYR A 225 11.96 -1.00 -8.46
N ASP A 226 11.53 -1.51 -9.58
CA ASP A 226 10.15 -1.66 -10.01
C ASP A 226 9.58 -3.05 -9.75
N ARG A 227 8.25 -3.07 -9.66
CA ARG A 227 7.40 -4.26 -9.75
C ARG A 227 6.37 -4.03 -10.84
N GLU A 228 6.11 -5.05 -11.64
CA GLU A 228 5.01 -5.13 -12.61
C GLU A 228 3.81 -5.75 -11.93
N CYS A 229 2.70 -5.03 -11.89
CA CYS A 229 1.48 -5.43 -11.19
C CYS A 229 0.23 -5.36 -12.09
N SER A 230 0.39 -5.47 -13.41
CA SER A 230 -0.72 -5.32 -14.36
C SER A 230 -1.66 -6.52 -14.38
N VAL A 231 -1.22 -7.71 -13.93
CA VAL A 231 -2.08 -8.89 -13.86
C VAL A 231 -3.03 -8.77 -12.69
N GLN A 232 -4.22 -8.28 -12.97
CA GLN A 232 -5.23 -7.96 -11.97
C GLN A 232 -6.59 -8.55 -12.33
N ARG A 233 -7.40 -8.83 -11.31
CA ARG A 233 -8.82 -9.15 -11.47
C ARG A 233 -9.65 -8.18 -10.63
N ARG A 234 -10.57 -7.45 -11.27
CA ARG A 234 -11.42 -6.44 -10.60
C ARG A 234 -10.59 -5.43 -9.78
N HIS A 235 -9.48 -4.95 -10.35
CA HIS A 235 -8.52 -4.04 -9.69
C HIS A 235 -7.78 -4.64 -8.49
N GLN A 236 -7.77 -5.95 -8.33
CA GLN A 236 -6.97 -6.66 -7.33
C GLN A 236 -5.79 -7.33 -8.03
N LYS A 237 -4.58 -7.04 -7.60
CA LYS A 237 -3.34 -7.67 -8.05
C LYS A 237 -3.40 -9.18 -7.78
N ILE A 238 -2.94 -10.02 -8.71
CA ILE A 238 -2.97 -11.48 -8.61
C ILE A 238 -1.60 -12.09 -8.90
N VAL A 239 -0.85 -11.52 -9.84
CA VAL A 239 0.54 -11.91 -10.13
C VAL A 239 1.35 -10.63 -10.19
N GLU A 240 2.46 -10.63 -9.48
CA GLU A 240 3.42 -9.54 -9.45
C GLU A 240 4.81 -10.08 -9.79
N GLU A 241 5.61 -9.28 -10.48
CA GLU A 241 6.97 -9.64 -10.85
C GLU A 241 7.95 -8.47 -10.76
N SER A 242 9.22 -8.78 -10.61
CA SER A 242 10.31 -7.82 -10.62
C SER A 242 11.55 -8.42 -11.31
N PRO A 243 12.19 -7.70 -12.24
CA PRO A 243 11.81 -6.41 -12.83
C PRO A 243 10.64 -6.52 -13.81
N SER A 244 9.98 -5.40 -14.12
CA SER A 244 8.99 -5.33 -15.19
C SER A 244 9.62 -5.63 -16.55
N PRO A 245 9.08 -6.58 -17.32
CA PRO A 245 9.55 -6.83 -18.69
C PRO A 245 9.16 -5.73 -19.69
N PHE A 246 8.22 -4.84 -19.30
CA PHE A 246 7.74 -3.76 -20.15
C PHE A 246 8.69 -2.55 -20.17
N LEU A 247 9.41 -2.29 -19.07
CA LEU A 247 10.29 -1.14 -18.95
C LEU A 247 11.63 -1.35 -19.65
N THR A 248 12.09 -0.31 -20.40
CA THR A 248 13.50 -0.19 -20.77
C THR A 248 14.33 0.27 -19.56
N ASP A 249 15.64 0.08 -19.62
CA ASP A 249 16.52 0.50 -18.53
C ASP A 249 16.50 2.02 -18.33
N GLU A 250 16.42 2.81 -19.42
CA GLU A 250 16.32 4.27 -19.36
C GLU A 250 15.02 4.70 -18.65
N LEU A 251 13.88 4.13 -19.04
CA LEU A 251 12.58 4.46 -18.44
C LEU A 251 12.55 4.03 -16.97
N ARG A 252 13.09 2.85 -16.64
CA ARG A 252 13.24 2.37 -15.27
C ARG A 252 14.03 3.35 -14.39
N GLN A 253 15.15 3.88 -14.91
CA GLN A 253 15.95 4.85 -14.19
C GLN A 253 15.23 6.20 -14.02
N GLU A 254 14.52 6.65 -15.03
CA GLU A 254 13.72 7.89 -14.98
C GLU A 254 12.59 7.78 -13.95
N MET A 255 11.80 6.71 -14.02
CA MET A 255 10.70 6.44 -13.08
C MET A 255 11.21 6.27 -11.65
N GLY A 256 12.33 5.57 -11.44
CA GLY A 256 12.95 5.39 -10.12
C GLY A 256 13.39 6.71 -9.51
N LYS A 257 14.04 7.60 -10.29
CA LYS A 257 14.41 8.96 -9.84
C LYS A 257 13.16 9.77 -9.49
N THR A 258 12.12 9.68 -10.30
CA THR A 258 10.83 10.35 -10.07
C THR A 258 10.16 9.84 -8.80
N ALA A 259 10.15 8.53 -8.57
CA ALA A 259 9.60 7.93 -7.35
C ALA A 259 10.37 8.38 -6.09
N ALA A 260 11.70 8.43 -6.15
CA ALA A 260 12.51 8.94 -5.05
C ALA A 260 12.28 10.45 -4.81
N ALA A 261 12.08 11.25 -5.87
CA ALA A 261 11.74 12.68 -5.75
C ALA A 261 10.34 12.87 -5.11
N ALA A 262 9.35 12.08 -5.53
CA ALA A 262 8.02 12.06 -4.92
C ALA A 262 8.08 11.80 -3.41
N ALA A 263 8.82 10.79 -2.99
CA ALA A 263 8.98 10.45 -1.58
C ALA A 263 9.71 11.56 -0.78
N ARG A 264 10.72 12.22 -1.38
CA ARG A 264 11.41 13.38 -0.75
C ARG A 264 10.46 14.55 -0.53
N ALA A 265 9.60 14.85 -1.50
CA ALA A 265 8.66 15.98 -1.43
C ALA A 265 7.67 15.87 -0.25
N VAL A 266 7.39 14.66 0.21
CA VAL A 266 6.49 14.40 1.35
C VAL A 266 7.23 14.02 2.62
N GLY A 267 8.58 14.09 2.64
CA GLY A 267 9.40 13.73 3.80
C GLY A 267 9.18 12.29 4.26
N TYR A 268 9.12 11.35 3.32
CA TYR A 268 8.76 9.97 3.60
C TYR A 268 9.78 9.25 4.47
N VAL A 269 9.29 8.46 5.44
CA VAL A 269 10.11 7.63 6.34
C VAL A 269 9.52 6.22 6.38
N GLY A 270 10.38 5.20 6.32
CA GLY A 270 10.00 3.79 6.27
C GLY A 270 9.99 3.22 4.86
N ALA A 271 9.36 2.06 4.72
CA ALA A 271 9.10 1.43 3.43
C ALA A 271 7.76 1.91 2.87
N GLY A 272 7.74 2.33 1.61
CA GLY A 272 6.54 2.74 0.90
C GLY A 272 6.66 2.48 -0.58
N THR A 273 5.59 2.69 -1.31
CA THR A 273 5.55 2.40 -2.74
C THR A 273 4.89 3.54 -3.50
N ILE A 274 5.51 3.95 -4.61
CA ILE A 274 4.93 4.89 -5.57
C ILE A 274 4.39 4.07 -6.74
N GLU A 275 3.09 4.13 -6.97
CA GLU A 275 2.41 3.44 -8.06
C GLU A 275 2.24 4.38 -9.26
N PHE A 276 2.49 3.85 -10.45
CA PHE A 276 2.35 4.55 -11.73
C PHE A 276 1.48 3.76 -12.71
N LEU A 277 0.75 4.50 -13.55
CA LEU A 277 0.19 3.98 -14.79
C LEU A 277 1.15 4.33 -15.92
N VAL A 278 1.52 3.34 -16.73
CA VAL A 278 2.39 3.52 -17.89
C VAL A 278 1.59 3.18 -19.15
N ASP A 279 1.43 4.16 -20.06
CA ASP A 279 0.67 3.97 -21.29
C ASP A 279 1.46 3.18 -22.37
N LYS A 280 0.82 2.83 -23.46
CA LYS A 280 1.44 2.14 -24.60
C LYS A 280 2.57 2.90 -25.28
N ASN A 281 2.63 4.22 -25.06
CA ASN A 281 3.69 5.09 -25.60
C ASN A 281 4.84 5.26 -24.58
N ARG A 282 4.76 4.55 -23.45
CA ARG A 282 5.71 4.63 -22.32
C ARG A 282 5.73 5.97 -21.58
N ASN A 283 4.66 6.76 -21.69
CA ASN A 283 4.44 7.85 -20.75
C ASN A 283 3.96 7.27 -19.43
N PHE A 284 4.48 7.79 -18.32
CA PHE A 284 4.08 7.32 -16.99
C PHE A 284 3.46 8.43 -16.17
N TYR A 285 2.52 8.06 -15.32
CA TYR A 285 1.74 8.99 -14.52
C TYR A 285 1.58 8.43 -13.11
N PHE A 286 1.80 9.26 -12.10
CA PHE A 286 1.53 8.91 -10.71
C PHE A 286 0.07 8.49 -10.53
N LEU A 287 -0.14 7.37 -9.88
CA LEU A 287 -1.45 6.85 -9.51
C LEU A 287 -1.74 7.11 -8.03
N GLU A 288 -0.91 6.58 -7.15
CA GLU A 288 -1.02 6.74 -5.69
C GLU A 288 0.30 6.39 -4.99
N MET A 289 0.38 6.74 -3.71
CA MET A 289 1.45 6.30 -2.84
C MET A 289 0.88 5.43 -1.73
N ASN A 290 1.35 4.20 -1.62
CA ASN A 290 1.06 3.35 -0.48
C ASN A 290 2.06 3.61 0.63
N THR A 291 1.56 4.12 1.75
CA THR A 291 2.38 4.57 2.90
C THR A 291 2.69 3.42 3.86
N ARG A 292 2.95 2.24 3.33
CA ARG A 292 3.16 0.97 4.04
C ARG A 292 3.98 -0.02 3.21
N LEU A 293 4.35 -1.12 3.85
CA LEU A 293 4.79 -2.31 3.13
C LEU A 293 3.63 -2.87 2.29
N GLN A 294 3.91 -3.43 1.15
CA GLN A 294 2.90 -4.08 0.29
C GLN A 294 2.98 -5.61 0.36
N VAL A 295 1.90 -6.30 -0.10
CA VAL A 295 1.86 -7.76 -0.17
C VAL A 295 3.02 -8.26 -1.02
N GLU A 296 3.22 -7.66 -2.17
CA GLU A 296 4.18 -7.99 -3.21
C GLU A 296 5.64 -7.55 -2.94
N HIS A 297 5.96 -7.20 -1.68
CA HIS A 297 7.34 -6.86 -1.31
C HIS A 297 8.36 -8.00 -1.53
N PRO A 298 7.98 -9.29 -1.44
CA PRO A 298 8.93 -10.39 -1.60
C PRO A 298 9.64 -10.41 -2.96
N VAL A 299 8.96 -10.02 -4.07
CA VAL A 299 9.62 -10.02 -5.38
C VAL A 299 10.76 -8.99 -5.44
N THR A 300 10.65 -7.87 -4.72
CA THR A 300 11.73 -6.89 -4.58
C THR A 300 12.86 -7.45 -3.71
N GLU A 301 12.53 -8.11 -2.60
CA GLU A 301 13.50 -8.70 -1.69
C GLU A 301 14.37 -9.75 -2.38
N GLU A 302 13.76 -10.63 -3.17
CA GLU A 302 14.44 -11.72 -3.87
C GLU A 302 15.44 -11.21 -4.91
N VAL A 303 15.07 -10.20 -5.72
CA VAL A 303 15.97 -9.66 -6.75
C VAL A 303 17.06 -8.74 -6.22
N LEU A 304 16.94 -8.28 -4.97
CA LEU A 304 17.93 -7.38 -4.34
C LEU A 304 18.73 -8.04 -3.22
N GLY A 305 18.26 -9.15 -2.68
CA GLY A 305 18.87 -9.79 -1.51
C GLY A 305 18.71 -8.94 -0.24
N LEU A 306 17.57 -8.26 -0.07
CA LEU A 306 17.25 -7.40 1.07
C LEU A 306 16.06 -7.97 1.86
N ASP A 307 15.95 -7.60 3.13
CA ASP A 307 14.77 -7.85 3.97
C ASP A 307 14.13 -6.50 4.35
N LEU A 308 13.02 -6.15 3.70
CA LEU A 308 12.35 -4.86 3.88
C LEU A 308 11.77 -4.68 5.28
N VAL A 309 11.36 -5.74 5.94
CA VAL A 309 10.87 -5.67 7.33
C VAL A 309 12.02 -5.32 8.28
N LYS A 310 13.21 -5.90 8.07
CA LYS A 310 14.39 -5.51 8.85
C LYS A 310 14.79 -4.06 8.59
N GLU A 311 14.73 -3.62 7.34
CA GLU A 311 15.00 -2.22 6.99
C GLU A 311 14.00 -1.26 7.68
N GLN A 312 12.71 -1.60 7.69
CA GLN A 312 11.71 -0.82 8.43
C GLN A 312 12.03 -0.72 9.92
N ILE A 313 12.45 -1.81 10.55
CA ILE A 313 12.81 -1.84 11.97
C ILE A 313 14.10 -1.02 12.23
N TYR A 314 15.11 -1.10 11.35
CA TYR A 314 16.32 -0.30 11.45
C TYR A 314 16.03 1.19 11.34
N ILE A 315 15.23 1.59 10.37
CA ILE A 315 14.80 2.98 10.17
C ILE A 315 14.01 3.48 11.39
N ALA A 316 13.04 2.71 11.86
CA ALA A 316 12.23 3.05 13.02
C ALA A 316 13.06 3.13 14.33
N SER A 317 14.22 2.47 14.39
CA SER A 317 15.19 2.60 15.48
C SER A 317 16.03 3.88 15.41
N GLY A 318 15.74 4.79 14.46
CA GLY A 318 16.46 6.05 14.26
C GLY A 318 17.80 5.92 13.52
N ARG A 319 18.09 4.76 12.93
CA ARG A 319 19.33 4.53 12.18
C ARG A 319 19.22 5.15 10.80
N PRO A 320 20.31 5.77 10.28
CA PRO A 320 20.35 6.22 8.90
C PRO A 320 20.37 5.01 7.96
N LEU A 321 19.84 5.20 6.75
CA LEU A 321 19.96 4.21 5.67
C LEU A 321 21.44 3.91 5.40
N HIS A 322 21.78 2.64 5.40
CA HIS A 322 23.11 2.17 5.03
C HIS A 322 23.24 1.93 3.51
N LEU A 323 22.11 1.94 2.81
CA LEU A 323 22.03 1.75 1.36
C LEU A 323 22.22 3.07 0.62
N ARG A 324 23.11 3.11 -0.35
CA ARG A 324 23.20 4.19 -1.32
C ARG A 324 22.62 3.73 -2.64
N GLN A 325 21.97 4.61 -3.37
CA GLN A 325 21.33 4.26 -4.64
C GLN A 325 22.30 3.57 -5.62
N THR A 326 23.56 3.95 -5.62
CA THR A 326 24.60 3.36 -6.48
C THR A 326 24.98 1.93 -6.12
N ASP A 327 24.67 1.50 -4.90
CA ASP A 327 25.06 0.17 -4.39
C ASP A 327 23.94 -0.86 -4.58
N ILE A 328 22.73 -0.39 -4.94
CA ILE A 328 21.55 -1.23 -5.14
C ILE A 328 21.60 -1.80 -6.55
N VAL A 329 21.75 -3.12 -6.65
CA VAL A 329 21.85 -3.83 -7.93
C VAL A 329 20.79 -4.93 -7.97
N GLN A 330 19.89 -4.81 -8.93
CA GLN A 330 18.87 -5.83 -9.20
C GLN A 330 19.50 -7.02 -9.94
N ARG A 331 19.18 -8.25 -9.45
CA ARG A 331 19.73 -9.50 -10.01
C ARG A 331 18.64 -10.54 -10.18
N GLY A 332 18.60 -11.13 -11.36
CA GLY A 332 17.62 -12.18 -11.65
C GLY A 332 16.21 -11.64 -11.89
N HIS A 333 15.24 -12.47 -11.62
CA HIS A 333 13.82 -12.20 -11.82
C HIS A 333 13.03 -12.98 -10.78
N SER A 334 11.99 -12.35 -10.22
CA SER A 334 11.11 -12.97 -9.23
C SER A 334 9.65 -12.76 -9.60
N ILE A 335 8.82 -13.77 -9.36
CA ILE A 335 7.37 -13.74 -9.62
C ILE A 335 6.65 -14.20 -8.36
N GLU A 336 5.66 -13.43 -7.94
CA GLU A 336 4.73 -13.78 -6.86
C GLU A 336 3.35 -14.07 -7.43
N CYS A 337 2.68 -15.10 -6.90
CA CYS A 337 1.29 -15.41 -7.21
C CYS A 337 0.47 -15.41 -5.93
N ARG A 338 -0.62 -14.66 -5.91
CA ARG A 338 -1.56 -14.66 -4.77
C ARG A 338 -2.48 -15.86 -4.83
N ILE A 339 -2.40 -16.72 -3.83
CA ILE A 339 -3.28 -17.88 -3.69
C ILE A 339 -4.46 -17.48 -2.79
N CYS A 340 -5.62 -17.33 -3.41
CA CYS A 340 -6.84 -16.87 -2.74
C CYS A 340 -7.80 -18.04 -2.45
N ALA A 341 -8.50 -17.98 -1.30
CA ALA A 341 -9.58 -18.91 -0.97
C ALA A 341 -10.85 -18.52 -1.75
N GLU A 342 -11.06 -19.13 -2.90
CA GLU A 342 -12.12 -18.82 -3.85
C GLU A 342 -12.76 -20.09 -4.42
N ASP A 343 -14.02 -19.99 -4.81
CA ASP A 343 -14.77 -21.03 -5.49
C ASP A 343 -14.66 -20.83 -7.00
N ALA A 344 -13.79 -21.62 -7.65
CA ALA A 344 -13.54 -21.54 -9.08
C ALA A 344 -14.77 -21.91 -9.94
N ASP A 345 -15.60 -22.84 -9.46
CA ASP A 345 -16.80 -23.30 -10.18
C ASP A 345 -17.93 -22.25 -10.12
N ASN A 346 -17.86 -21.33 -9.15
CA ASN A 346 -18.85 -20.26 -8.97
C ASN A 346 -18.24 -18.86 -9.21
N GLY A 347 -17.53 -18.72 -10.33
CA GLY A 347 -16.99 -17.44 -10.80
C GLY A 347 -15.95 -16.81 -9.87
N PHE A 348 -15.18 -17.62 -9.17
CA PHE A 348 -14.15 -17.19 -8.22
C PHE A 348 -14.72 -16.30 -7.10
N MET A 349 -15.90 -16.65 -6.60
CA MET A 349 -16.45 -15.99 -5.43
C MET A 349 -15.59 -16.29 -4.19
N PRO A 350 -15.36 -15.31 -3.28
CA PRO A 350 -14.66 -15.56 -2.03
C PRO A 350 -15.31 -16.73 -1.26
N SER A 351 -14.50 -17.70 -0.86
CA SER A 351 -14.92 -18.91 -0.14
C SER A 351 -14.12 -19.04 1.16
N PRO A 352 -14.32 -18.12 2.14
CA PRO A 352 -13.61 -18.17 3.41
C PRO A 352 -14.05 -19.37 4.24
N GLY A 353 -13.14 -19.94 5.03
CA GLY A 353 -13.45 -21.08 5.88
C GLY A 353 -12.22 -21.77 6.44
N LEU A 354 -12.42 -22.97 6.96
CA LEU A 354 -11.34 -23.80 7.46
C LEU A 354 -10.53 -24.38 6.29
N VAL A 355 -9.25 -24.02 6.21
CA VAL A 355 -8.29 -24.62 5.29
C VAL A 355 -7.96 -26.02 5.78
N LYS A 356 -8.43 -27.04 5.06
CA LYS A 356 -8.27 -28.45 5.43
C LYS A 356 -6.89 -29.00 5.09
N GLN A 357 -6.33 -28.54 3.97
CA GLN A 357 -5.01 -28.98 3.49
C GLN A 357 -4.36 -27.88 2.68
N VAL A 358 -3.06 -27.71 2.89
CA VAL A 358 -2.19 -26.85 2.08
C VAL A 358 -0.97 -27.67 1.68
N THR A 359 -0.62 -27.62 0.40
CA THR A 359 0.67 -28.13 -0.07
C THR A 359 1.41 -26.95 -0.68
N GLU A 360 2.36 -26.41 0.08
CA GLU A 360 3.19 -25.31 -0.38
C GLU A 360 4.20 -25.85 -1.41
N PRO A 361 4.39 -25.18 -2.56
CA PRO A 361 5.47 -25.52 -3.46
C PRO A 361 6.81 -25.31 -2.77
N ASN A 362 7.80 -26.12 -3.10
CA ASN A 362 9.16 -25.98 -2.58
C ASN A 362 10.18 -26.45 -3.62
N GLY A 363 11.41 -26.01 -3.48
CA GLY A 363 12.51 -26.37 -4.36
C GLY A 363 13.46 -25.21 -4.60
N LEU A 364 14.40 -25.42 -5.54
CA LEU A 364 15.32 -24.36 -5.94
C LEU A 364 14.55 -23.26 -6.67
N GLY A 365 14.66 -22.04 -6.15
CA GLY A 365 14.01 -20.85 -6.72
C GLY A 365 12.57 -20.64 -6.25
N ILE A 366 12.13 -21.34 -5.20
CA ILE A 366 10.82 -21.15 -4.56
C ILE A 366 11.03 -20.74 -3.10
#